data_3bacf6d9ddc507047f7aa91adffa1b35
#
_entry.id   3bacf6d9ddc507047f7aa91adffa1b35
#
_cell.length_a   1.000
_cell.length_b   1.000
_cell.length_c   1.000
_cell.angle_alpha   90.00
_cell.angle_beta   90.00
_cell.angle_gamma   90.00
#
_symmetry.space_group_name_H-M   'P 1'
#
loop_
_entity.id
_entity.type
_entity.pdbx_description
1 polymer ?
#
loop_
_entity_poly.entity_id
_entity_poly.type
_entity_poly.pdbx_seq_one_letter_code
_entity_poly.pdbx_strand_id
1 'polypeptide(L)'
;VAKVTDPGNEAGFIPEKDRIAVFDMDGTLTCETYYTYYDTMMFIEYCLNDHPERVSDELKRVAAAIRPGYTADETLARNFARAYAGMTMEEFYDYAVEFGQKHTASFQNMRYIDNFYLPMAELVRYLYENGFTIYVISGTERTTTRAIVANSPIRDYVTPDHVIGTDFEVKQAGYEDVPSNMDFKYENGDELVITGGFIQKNLNANKSIYIEREIGRRPVLAFGNSGSDTSMMNYTIDSRNPYPAQAYMVVADDTVREWGTQDWTEKSEEYLAKGYIPISMEKDFAQIYGEGITRAAEQYHARDLSD
;
A
#
# COMPACT_ATOMS: atom_id res chain seq x y z
N VAL A 1 -16.17 -14.02 -10.90
CA VAL A 1 -16.77 -12.79 -11.45
C VAL A 1 -18.05 -13.15 -12.23
N ALA A 2 -17.97 -13.91 -13.34
CA ALA A 2 -19.14 -14.15 -14.22
C ALA A 2 -20.42 -14.58 -13.49
N LYS A 3 -20.33 -15.41 -12.44
CA LYS A 3 -21.51 -15.87 -11.67
C LYS A 3 -22.16 -14.75 -10.85
N VAL A 4 -21.38 -13.80 -10.34
CA VAL A 4 -21.89 -12.73 -9.46
C VAL A 4 -22.33 -11.49 -10.24
N THR A 5 -21.98 -11.41 -11.53
CA THR A 5 -22.38 -10.32 -12.43
C THR A 5 -23.58 -10.67 -13.32
N ASP A 6 -23.96 -11.96 -13.38
CA ASP A 6 -25.11 -12.43 -14.18
C ASP A 6 -26.43 -12.21 -13.42
N PRO A 7 -27.32 -11.32 -13.91
CA PRO A 7 -28.62 -11.08 -13.29
C PRO A 7 -29.54 -12.32 -13.30
N GLY A 8 -29.27 -13.30 -14.17
CA GLY A 8 -30.01 -14.57 -14.21
C GLY A 8 -29.65 -15.53 -13.08
N ASN A 9 -28.55 -15.27 -12.37
CA ASN A 9 -28.14 -16.05 -11.20
C ASN A 9 -28.67 -15.43 -9.88
N GLU A 10 -29.98 -15.53 -9.66
CA GLU A 10 -30.64 -14.93 -8.49
C GLU A 10 -29.96 -15.24 -7.14
N ALA A 11 -29.40 -16.45 -6.99
CA ALA A 11 -28.78 -16.89 -5.73
C ALA A 11 -27.37 -16.31 -5.50
N GLY A 12 -26.72 -15.81 -6.53
CA GLY A 12 -25.32 -15.32 -6.45
C GLY A 12 -25.10 -13.93 -7.00
N PHE A 13 -26.11 -13.31 -7.61
CA PHE A 13 -25.99 -11.98 -8.20
C PHE A 13 -25.66 -10.91 -7.15
N ILE A 14 -24.65 -10.09 -7.44
CA ILE A 14 -24.29 -8.93 -6.63
C ILE A 14 -24.60 -7.68 -7.45
N PRO A 15 -25.45 -6.76 -6.99
CA PRO A 15 -25.67 -5.48 -7.65
C PRO A 15 -24.36 -4.69 -7.80
N GLU A 16 -24.18 -3.98 -8.92
CA GLU A 16 -22.94 -3.27 -9.22
C GLU A 16 -22.49 -2.34 -8.09
N LYS A 17 -23.42 -1.61 -7.48
CA LYS A 17 -23.12 -0.74 -6.33
C LYS A 17 -22.51 -1.48 -5.11
N ASP A 18 -22.68 -2.79 -5.01
CA ASP A 18 -22.21 -3.63 -3.91
C ASP A 18 -21.03 -4.52 -4.33
N ARG A 19 -20.58 -4.44 -5.59
CA ARG A 19 -19.36 -5.11 -6.08
C ARG A 19 -18.12 -4.34 -5.66
N ILE A 20 -17.68 -4.53 -4.44
CA ILE A 20 -16.52 -3.84 -3.88
C ILE A 20 -15.38 -4.84 -3.76
N ALA A 21 -14.23 -4.50 -4.34
CA ALA A 21 -12.98 -5.23 -4.17
C ALA A 21 -11.94 -4.34 -3.47
N VAL A 22 -11.29 -4.86 -2.44
CA VAL A 22 -10.25 -4.16 -1.69
C VAL A 22 -8.91 -4.87 -1.87
N PHE A 23 -7.86 -4.10 -2.06
CA PHE A 23 -6.51 -4.57 -2.26
C PHE A 23 -5.57 -3.93 -1.25
N ASP A 24 -4.75 -4.72 -0.59
CA ASP A 24 -3.51 -4.20 -0.01
C ASP A 24 -2.57 -3.75 -1.14
N MET A 25 -1.57 -2.92 -0.83
CA MET A 25 -0.63 -2.41 -1.83
C MET A 25 0.68 -3.19 -1.81
N ASP A 26 1.48 -3.02 -0.78
CA ASP A 26 2.84 -3.56 -0.71
C ASP A 26 2.82 -5.10 -0.52
N GLY A 27 3.43 -5.82 -1.44
CA GLY A 27 3.41 -7.29 -1.48
C GLY A 27 2.15 -7.89 -2.12
N THR A 28 1.14 -7.07 -2.45
CA THR A 28 -0.11 -7.50 -3.09
C THR A 28 -0.24 -6.93 -4.51
N LEU A 29 -0.20 -5.62 -4.66
CA LEU A 29 -0.21 -4.91 -5.95
C LEU A 29 1.20 -4.57 -6.41
N THR A 30 2.09 -4.29 -5.48
CA THR A 30 3.46 -3.82 -5.72
C THR A 30 4.49 -4.68 -4.99
N CYS A 31 5.71 -4.67 -5.50
CA CYS A 31 6.85 -5.32 -4.87
C CYS A 31 7.15 -4.75 -3.49
N GLU A 32 7.44 -5.64 -2.53
CA GLU A 32 7.98 -5.27 -1.20
C GLU A 32 9.35 -5.90 -0.94
N THR A 33 9.84 -6.74 -1.85
CA THR A 33 11.02 -7.58 -1.63
C THR A 33 12.32 -6.95 -2.14
N TYR A 34 12.28 -5.77 -2.78
CA TYR A 34 13.49 -5.10 -3.24
C TYR A 34 14.41 -4.66 -2.08
N TYR A 35 13.87 -4.37 -0.92
CA TYR A 35 14.52 -4.18 0.38
C TYR A 35 13.48 -4.11 1.48
N THR A 36 12.51 -3.18 1.35
CA THR A 36 11.39 -2.95 2.26
C THR A 36 10.29 -2.19 1.51
N TYR A 37 9.28 -1.65 2.20
CA TYR A 37 8.16 -0.93 1.60
C TYR A 37 8.57 0.38 0.94
N TYR A 38 7.77 0.84 0.00
CA TYR A 38 8.02 2.08 -0.74
C TYR A 38 8.20 3.30 0.19
N ASP A 39 7.27 3.52 1.12
CA ASP A 39 7.33 4.64 2.07
C ASP A 39 8.56 4.59 2.99
N THR A 40 8.98 3.39 3.33
CA THR A 40 10.18 3.16 4.15
C THR A 40 11.46 3.48 3.35
N MET A 41 11.52 3.06 2.09
CA MET A 41 12.65 3.43 1.22
C MET A 41 12.67 4.94 0.96
N MET A 42 11.51 5.55 0.73
CA MET A 42 11.37 6.99 0.56
C MET A 42 11.86 7.75 1.80
N PHE A 43 11.52 7.28 3.01
CA PHE A 43 12.03 7.85 4.26
C PHE A 43 13.56 7.72 4.41
N ILE A 44 14.12 6.55 4.06
CA ILE A 44 15.59 6.35 4.09
C ILE A 44 16.27 7.36 3.17
N GLU A 45 15.81 7.45 1.92
CA GLU A 45 16.37 8.37 0.94
C GLU A 45 16.22 9.83 1.36
N TYR A 46 15.06 10.23 1.84
CA TYR A 46 14.82 11.58 2.34
C TYR A 46 15.80 11.97 3.46
N CYS A 47 15.93 11.10 4.46
CA CYS A 47 16.73 11.40 5.63
C CYS A 47 18.23 11.35 5.38
N LEU A 48 18.72 10.49 4.47
CA LEU A 48 20.13 10.22 4.32
C LEU A 48 20.76 10.85 3.07
N ASN A 49 19.97 11.03 2.02
CA ASN A 49 20.50 11.42 0.71
C ASN A 49 19.87 12.70 0.16
N ASP A 50 18.54 12.82 0.15
CA ASP A 50 17.86 13.89 -0.57
C ASP A 50 17.79 15.20 0.24
N HIS A 51 17.38 15.10 1.52
CA HIS A 51 17.13 16.26 2.40
C HIS A 51 17.68 16.07 3.82
N PRO A 52 18.95 15.61 3.98
CA PRO A 52 19.51 15.37 5.31
C PRO A 52 19.58 16.62 6.18
N GLU A 53 19.59 17.81 5.58
CA GLU A 53 19.57 19.09 6.30
C GLU A 53 18.21 19.44 6.90
N ARG A 54 17.12 18.81 6.42
CA ARG A 54 15.76 19.07 6.92
C ARG A 54 15.36 18.19 8.11
N VAL A 55 16.15 17.18 8.43
CA VAL A 55 15.83 16.18 9.46
C VAL A 55 16.83 16.19 10.61
N SER A 56 16.39 15.79 11.80
CA SER A 56 17.24 15.68 12.97
C SER A 56 18.22 14.49 12.84
N ASP A 57 19.33 14.56 13.58
CA ASP A 57 20.29 13.44 13.66
C ASP A 57 19.67 12.16 14.26
N GLU A 58 18.62 12.30 15.07
CA GLU A 58 17.84 11.16 15.56
C GLU A 58 17.15 10.42 14.40
N LEU A 59 16.45 11.15 13.52
CA LEU A 59 15.77 10.56 12.35
C LEU A 59 16.74 9.95 11.35
N LYS A 60 17.91 10.56 11.13
CA LYS A 60 18.99 9.97 10.33
C LYS A 60 19.45 8.63 10.89
N ARG A 61 19.65 8.55 12.22
CA ARG A 61 20.01 7.27 12.87
C ARG A 61 18.91 6.22 12.75
N VAL A 62 17.64 6.61 12.86
CA VAL A 62 16.51 5.69 12.62
C VAL A 62 16.56 5.18 11.20
N ALA A 63 16.67 6.06 10.20
CA ALA A 63 16.72 5.69 8.79
C ALA A 63 17.89 4.74 8.49
N ALA A 64 19.07 5.04 9.01
CA ALA A 64 20.26 4.22 8.85
C ALA A 64 20.20 2.85 9.54
N ALA A 65 19.37 2.71 10.57
CA ALA A 65 19.18 1.46 11.29
C ALA A 65 18.21 0.48 10.63
N ILE A 66 17.42 0.92 9.65
CA ILE A 66 16.43 0.07 8.96
C ILE A 66 17.15 -1.03 8.17
N ARG A 67 16.67 -2.26 8.29
CA ARG A 67 17.20 -3.46 7.59
C ARG A 67 16.03 -4.24 6.97
N PRO A 68 16.29 -5.15 6.01
CA PRO A 68 15.27 -6.04 5.50
C PRO A 68 14.56 -6.78 6.63
N GLY A 69 13.23 -6.90 6.55
CA GLY A 69 12.42 -7.49 7.60
C GLY A 69 12.15 -6.58 8.81
N TYR A 70 12.57 -5.30 8.76
CA TYR A 70 12.18 -4.31 9.77
C TYR A 70 10.67 -4.11 9.75
N THR A 71 10.03 -4.20 10.90
CA THR A 71 8.58 -4.03 11.00
C THR A 71 8.20 -2.56 10.83
N ALA A 72 7.40 -2.27 9.83
CA ALA A 72 6.82 -0.94 9.61
C ALA A 72 5.66 -0.67 10.59
N ASP A 73 5.98 -0.60 11.86
CA ASP A 73 5.03 -0.39 12.96
C ASP A 73 4.59 1.08 13.10
N GLU A 74 3.78 1.34 14.12
CA GLU A 74 3.32 2.70 14.44
C GLU A 74 4.48 3.62 14.84
N THR A 75 5.53 3.10 15.47
CA THR A 75 6.71 3.87 15.88
C THR A 75 7.46 4.40 14.66
N LEU A 76 7.66 3.56 13.65
CA LEU A 76 8.29 3.97 12.40
C LEU A 76 7.43 4.98 11.65
N ALA A 77 6.10 4.77 11.58
CA ALA A 77 5.18 5.71 10.93
C ALA A 77 5.18 7.10 11.59
N ARG A 78 5.33 7.18 12.92
CA ARG A 78 5.52 8.46 13.64
C ARG A 78 6.82 9.15 13.25
N ASN A 79 7.90 8.40 13.01
CA ASN A 79 9.15 8.98 12.53
C ASN A 79 9.02 9.49 11.09
N PHE A 80 8.23 8.82 10.23
CA PHE A 80 7.93 9.32 8.90
C PHE A 80 7.20 10.67 8.97
N ALA A 81 6.13 10.77 9.76
CA ALA A 81 5.39 12.03 9.93
C ALA A 81 6.34 13.16 10.39
N ARG A 82 7.23 12.89 11.35
CA ARG A 82 8.23 13.85 11.84
C ARG A 82 9.25 14.27 10.78
N ALA A 83 9.65 13.35 9.90
CA ALA A 83 10.62 13.66 8.85
C ALA A 83 10.05 14.62 7.80
N TYR A 84 8.77 14.51 7.49
CA TYR A 84 8.08 15.34 6.50
C TYR A 84 7.36 16.55 7.10
N ALA A 85 7.56 16.83 8.40
CA ALA A 85 6.96 17.98 9.07
C ALA A 85 7.30 19.30 8.37
N GLY A 86 6.28 20.12 8.15
CA GLY A 86 6.37 21.41 7.47
C GLY A 86 6.28 21.33 5.93
N MET A 87 6.20 20.16 5.34
CA MET A 87 5.88 20.04 3.92
C MET A 87 4.38 20.29 3.70
N THR A 88 4.06 21.02 2.63
CA THR A 88 2.67 21.08 2.16
C THR A 88 2.24 19.71 1.64
N MET A 89 0.94 19.46 1.56
CA MET A 89 0.42 18.22 0.99
C MET A 89 0.82 18.04 -0.48
N GLU A 90 0.98 19.15 -1.23
CA GLU A 90 1.43 19.15 -2.60
C GLU A 90 2.94 18.81 -2.71
N GLU A 91 3.78 19.47 -1.91
CA GLU A 91 5.22 19.16 -1.84
C GLU A 91 5.46 17.68 -1.45
N PHE A 92 4.69 17.15 -0.52
CA PHE A 92 4.82 15.77 -0.10
C PHE A 92 4.39 14.78 -1.20
N TYR A 93 3.29 15.08 -1.90
CA TYR A 93 2.86 14.31 -3.06
C TYR A 93 3.93 14.32 -4.17
N ASP A 94 4.45 15.50 -4.49
CA ASP A 94 5.47 15.67 -5.54
C ASP A 94 6.76 14.93 -5.18
N TYR A 95 7.18 14.98 -3.91
CA TYR A 95 8.35 14.22 -3.44
C TYR A 95 8.12 12.70 -3.56
N ALA A 96 6.92 12.21 -3.24
CA ALA A 96 6.62 10.80 -3.43
C ALA A 96 6.71 10.37 -4.92
N VAL A 97 6.26 11.23 -5.85
CA VAL A 97 6.39 10.99 -7.29
C VAL A 97 7.87 11.05 -7.72
N GLU A 98 8.62 12.04 -7.25
CA GLU A 98 10.05 12.20 -7.56
C GLU A 98 10.86 10.99 -7.08
N PHE A 99 10.66 10.56 -5.85
CA PHE A 99 11.28 9.35 -5.31
C PHE A 99 10.97 8.13 -6.19
N GLY A 100 9.73 8.01 -6.67
CA GLY A 100 9.29 6.94 -7.56
C GLY A 100 10.10 6.82 -8.86
N GLN A 101 10.73 7.90 -9.32
CA GLN A 101 11.55 7.88 -10.53
C GLN A 101 12.97 7.31 -10.30
N LYS A 102 13.40 7.14 -9.06
CA LYS A 102 14.68 6.53 -8.73
C LYS A 102 14.67 5.03 -9.06
N HIS A 103 15.83 4.54 -9.51
CA HIS A 103 16.00 3.11 -9.77
C HIS A 103 16.27 2.34 -8.47
N THR A 104 15.62 1.17 -8.33
CA THR A 104 15.97 0.24 -7.26
C THR A 104 17.24 -0.53 -7.60
N ALA A 105 18.09 -0.79 -6.60
CA ALA A 105 19.31 -1.57 -6.80
C ALA A 105 19.04 -3.09 -6.83
N SER A 106 17.89 -3.54 -6.35
CA SER A 106 17.52 -4.97 -6.28
C SER A 106 16.98 -5.55 -7.58
N PHE A 107 16.66 -4.67 -8.55
CA PHE A 107 16.18 -5.08 -9.87
C PHE A 107 16.86 -4.26 -10.97
N GLN A 108 17.10 -4.88 -12.12
CA GLN A 108 17.56 -4.19 -13.31
C GLN A 108 16.38 -3.54 -14.02
N ASN A 109 16.57 -2.32 -14.49
CA ASN A 109 15.58 -1.52 -15.24
C ASN A 109 14.27 -1.24 -14.49
N MET A 110 14.23 -1.34 -13.16
CA MET A 110 13.07 -1.02 -12.35
C MET A 110 13.29 0.31 -11.63
N ARG A 111 12.39 1.27 -11.83
CA ARG A 111 12.21 2.40 -10.91
C ARG A 111 11.25 1.98 -9.79
N TYR A 112 11.27 2.69 -8.66
CA TYR A 112 10.33 2.36 -7.57
C TYR A 112 8.87 2.43 -8.01
N ILE A 113 8.52 3.30 -8.98
CA ILE A 113 7.16 3.41 -9.52
C ILE A 113 6.77 2.28 -10.49
N ASP A 114 7.75 1.54 -11.03
CA ASP A 114 7.54 0.43 -11.98
C ASP A 114 7.32 -0.91 -11.26
N ASN A 115 7.16 -0.91 -9.94
CA ASN A 115 7.16 -2.08 -9.08
C ASN A 115 5.83 -2.86 -9.02
N PHE A 116 4.86 -2.52 -9.88
CA PHE A 116 3.55 -3.21 -9.91
C PHE A 116 3.65 -4.63 -10.46
N TYR A 117 2.99 -5.54 -9.78
CA TYR A 117 2.78 -6.91 -10.28
C TYR A 117 1.78 -6.88 -11.44
N LEU A 118 2.21 -7.23 -12.64
CA LEU A 118 1.38 -7.20 -13.84
C LEU A 118 0.09 -8.01 -13.71
N PRO A 119 0.09 -9.26 -13.19
CA PRO A 119 -1.14 -10.02 -13.04
C PRO A 119 -2.16 -9.37 -12.11
N MET A 120 -1.69 -8.68 -11.08
CA MET A 120 -2.56 -7.99 -10.13
C MET A 120 -3.13 -6.69 -10.74
N ALA A 121 -2.34 -5.95 -11.53
CA ALA A 121 -2.83 -4.80 -12.29
C ALA A 121 -3.89 -5.21 -13.33
N GLU A 122 -3.66 -6.33 -14.05
CA GLU A 122 -4.64 -6.89 -14.97
C GLU A 122 -5.92 -7.37 -14.26
N LEU A 123 -5.79 -7.93 -13.06
CA LEU A 123 -6.93 -8.31 -12.23
C LEU A 123 -7.76 -7.09 -11.81
N VAL A 124 -7.11 -6.01 -11.40
CA VAL A 124 -7.78 -4.73 -11.09
C VAL A 124 -8.58 -4.25 -12.30
N ARG A 125 -7.96 -4.20 -13.48
CA ARG A 125 -8.64 -3.83 -14.74
C ARG A 125 -9.83 -4.73 -15.01
N TYR A 126 -9.64 -6.05 -14.96
CA TYR A 126 -10.69 -7.03 -15.21
C TYR A 126 -11.88 -6.86 -14.26
N LEU A 127 -11.63 -6.63 -12.97
CA LEU A 127 -12.70 -6.41 -11.99
C LEU A 127 -13.44 -5.09 -12.29
N TYR A 128 -12.71 -4.02 -12.56
CA TYR A 128 -13.28 -2.72 -12.90
C TYR A 128 -14.18 -2.81 -14.15
N GLU A 129 -13.72 -3.45 -15.23
CA GLU A 129 -14.49 -3.68 -16.47
C GLU A 129 -15.74 -4.55 -16.24
N ASN A 130 -15.79 -5.30 -15.13
CA ASN A 130 -16.96 -6.09 -14.70
C ASN A 130 -17.81 -5.38 -13.62
N GLY A 131 -17.68 -4.07 -13.48
CA GLY A 131 -18.50 -3.23 -12.60
C GLY A 131 -18.15 -3.33 -11.12
N PHE A 132 -16.90 -3.69 -10.78
CA PHE A 132 -16.42 -3.60 -9.40
C PHE A 132 -15.86 -2.22 -9.11
N THR A 133 -16.19 -1.69 -7.95
CA THR A 133 -15.48 -0.55 -7.37
C THR A 133 -14.23 -1.05 -6.66
N ILE A 134 -13.08 -0.51 -7.04
CA ILE A 134 -11.78 -0.94 -6.52
C ILE A 134 -11.28 0.04 -5.47
N TYR A 135 -10.86 -0.46 -4.32
CA TYR A 135 -10.21 0.31 -3.26
C TYR A 135 -8.82 -0.25 -2.96
N VAL A 136 -7.86 0.64 -2.73
CA VAL A 136 -6.53 0.30 -2.21
C VAL A 136 -6.51 0.62 -0.72
N ILE A 137 -6.22 -0.39 0.12
CA ILE A 137 -6.22 -0.33 1.58
C ILE A 137 -4.80 -0.60 2.08
N SER A 138 -3.97 0.44 2.12
CA SER A 138 -2.53 0.32 2.34
C SER A 138 -2.09 0.66 3.76
N GLY A 139 -1.05 -0.02 4.23
CA GLY A 139 -0.28 0.38 5.41
C GLY A 139 0.64 1.57 5.15
N THR A 140 0.99 1.84 3.90
CA THR A 140 1.73 3.04 3.46
C THR A 140 0.89 4.30 3.68
N GLU A 141 1.53 5.44 3.86
CA GLU A 141 0.86 6.72 4.06
C GLU A 141 -0.04 7.05 2.85
N ARG A 142 -1.20 7.65 3.13
CA ARG A 142 -2.30 7.87 2.17
C ARG A 142 -1.90 8.69 0.95
N THR A 143 -1.20 9.81 1.15
CA THR A 143 -0.78 10.69 0.04
C THR A 143 0.29 10.04 -0.81
N THR A 144 1.23 9.34 -0.18
CA THR A 144 2.21 8.49 -0.86
C THR A 144 1.52 7.41 -1.68
N THR A 145 0.54 6.70 -1.10
CA THR A 145 -0.23 5.68 -1.81
C THR A 145 -0.99 6.29 -3.01
N ARG A 146 -1.59 7.47 -2.85
CA ARG A 146 -2.25 8.21 -3.95
C ARG A 146 -1.28 8.57 -5.06
N ALA A 147 -0.08 9.03 -4.71
CA ALA A 147 0.97 9.36 -5.68
C ALA A 147 1.39 8.11 -6.48
N ILE A 148 1.57 6.97 -5.80
CA ILE A 148 1.91 5.69 -6.44
C ILE A 148 0.78 5.28 -7.39
N VAL A 149 -0.46 5.23 -6.92
CA VAL A 149 -1.61 4.78 -7.72
C VAL A 149 -1.84 5.67 -8.94
N ALA A 150 -1.76 7.00 -8.78
CA ALA A 150 -1.95 7.96 -9.88
C ALA A 150 -0.90 7.86 -10.99
N ASN A 151 0.27 7.29 -10.70
CA ASN A 151 1.36 7.10 -11.65
C ASN A 151 1.58 5.62 -12.03
N SER A 152 0.57 4.78 -11.86
CA SER A 152 0.64 3.33 -12.00
C SER A 152 -0.20 2.78 -13.16
N PRO A 153 -0.06 1.49 -13.48
CA PRO A 153 -0.94 0.81 -14.44
C PRO A 153 -2.43 0.78 -14.04
N ILE A 154 -2.76 1.01 -12.77
CA ILE A 154 -4.14 0.97 -12.27
C ILE A 154 -4.79 2.36 -12.13
N ARG A 155 -4.10 3.44 -12.53
CA ARG A 155 -4.56 4.84 -12.37
C ARG A 155 -5.94 5.15 -12.94
N ASP A 156 -6.32 4.48 -14.03
CA ASP A 156 -7.59 4.70 -14.71
C ASP A 156 -8.77 3.93 -14.04
N TYR A 157 -8.46 3.08 -13.05
CA TYR A 157 -9.41 2.20 -12.37
C TYR A 157 -9.58 2.51 -10.88
N VAL A 158 -8.66 3.28 -10.29
CA VAL A 158 -8.67 3.64 -8.87
C VAL A 158 -8.51 5.15 -8.73
N THR A 159 -9.56 5.83 -8.31
CA THR A 159 -9.52 7.27 -8.06
C THR A 159 -8.93 7.61 -6.67
N PRO A 160 -8.42 8.83 -6.43
CA PRO A 160 -7.78 9.19 -5.16
C PRO A 160 -8.65 9.00 -3.91
N ASP A 161 -9.97 9.12 -4.03
CA ASP A 161 -10.95 8.87 -2.95
C ASP A 161 -11.15 7.38 -2.65
N HIS A 162 -10.72 6.50 -3.54
CA HIS A 162 -10.68 5.04 -3.33
C HIS A 162 -9.34 4.55 -2.74
N VAL A 163 -8.48 5.45 -2.31
CA VAL A 163 -7.20 5.13 -1.66
C VAL A 163 -7.29 5.44 -0.16
N ILE A 164 -7.15 4.41 0.65
CA ILE A 164 -7.18 4.46 2.11
C ILE A 164 -5.80 4.00 2.63
N GLY A 165 -5.14 4.86 3.38
CA GLY A 165 -3.77 4.64 3.87
C GLY A 165 -3.60 4.98 5.34
N THR A 166 -2.37 4.93 5.80
CA THR A 166 -1.94 5.50 7.08
C THR A 166 -2.12 7.02 7.04
N ASP A 167 -2.57 7.63 8.13
CA ASP A 167 -2.84 9.05 8.20
C ASP A 167 -1.84 9.79 9.11
N PHE A 168 -1.21 10.84 8.56
CA PHE A 168 -0.47 11.84 9.32
C PHE A 168 -1.41 12.97 9.72
N GLU A 169 -1.02 13.73 10.75
CA GLU A 169 -1.75 14.93 11.13
C GLU A 169 -1.45 16.05 10.12
N VAL A 170 -2.52 16.65 9.60
CA VAL A 170 -2.47 17.76 8.66
C VAL A 170 -3.22 18.95 9.25
N LYS A 171 -2.64 20.13 9.15
CA LYS A 171 -3.24 21.40 9.57
C LYS A 171 -3.04 22.46 8.51
N GLN A 172 -3.75 23.56 8.68
CA GLN A 172 -3.51 24.78 7.90
C GLN A 172 -2.14 25.36 8.26
N ALA A 173 -1.38 25.81 7.28
CA ALA A 173 -0.07 26.43 7.48
C ALA A 173 -0.17 27.64 8.42
N GLY A 174 0.79 27.76 9.33
CA GLY A 174 0.82 28.78 10.38
C GLY A 174 -0.03 28.48 11.62
N TYR A 175 -0.71 27.33 11.65
CA TYR A 175 -1.53 26.88 12.79
C TYR A 175 -1.16 25.50 13.32
N GLU A 176 0.06 25.04 13.03
CA GLU A 176 0.53 23.70 13.35
C GLU A 176 0.50 23.42 14.85
N ASP A 177 0.80 24.43 15.67
CA ASP A 177 0.84 24.34 17.14
C ASP A 177 -0.52 24.53 17.80
N VAL A 178 -1.58 24.86 17.04
CA VAL A 178 -2.90 25.12 17.60
C VAL A 178 -3.63 23.80 17.88
N PRO A 179 -4.18 23.59 19.10
CA PRO A 179 -4.78 22.31 19.48
C PRO A 179 -5.99 21.89 18.64
N SER A 180 -6.79 22.85 18.16
CA SER A 180 -8.06 22.58 17.47
C SER A 180 -8.13 23.30 16.13
N ASN A 181 -8.41 22.56 15.07
CA ASN A 181 -8.69 23.11 13.75
C ASN A 181 -10.08 23.78 13.66
N MET A 182 -10.92 23.66 14.70
CA MET A 182 -12.26 24.25 14.70
C MET A 182 -12.27 25.78 14.90
N ASP A 183 -11.16 26.35 15.35
CA ASP A 183 -11.03 27.78 15.61
C ASP A 183 -10.64 28.58 14.37
N PHE A 184 -10.30 27.87 13.28
CA PHE A 184 -9.83 28.48 12.03
C PHE A 184 -10.72 28.06 10.86
N LYS A 185 -10.67 28.87 9.80
CA LYS A 185 -11.36 28.59 8.55
C LYS A 185 -10.35 28.65 7.42
N TYR A 186 -10.41 27.67 6.54
CA TYR A 186 -9.62 27.69 5.32
C TYR A 186 -10.09 28.83 4.41
N GLU A 187 -9.18 29.69 4.01
CA GLU A 187 -9.41 30.80 3.09
C GLU A 187 -8.68 30.55 1.75
N ASN A 188 -9.07 31.29 0.73
CA ASN A 188 -8.46 31.12 -0.59
C ASN A 188 -6.97 31.51 -0.56
N GLY A 189 -6.11 30.57 -0.89
CA GLY A 189 -4.66 30.71 -0.87
C GLY A 189 -3.98 30.12 0.35
N ASP A 190 -4.75 29.57 1.30
CA ASP A 190 -4.17 28.82 2.42
C ASP A 190 -3.61 27.48 1.93
N GLU A 191 -2.64 26.96 2.66
CA GLU A 191 -2.00 25.67 2.40
C GLU A 191 -2.27 24.69 3.57
N LEU A 192 -2.26 23.42 3.26
CA LEU A 192 -2.32 22.34 4.23
C LEU A 192 -0.94 21.71 4.37
N VAL A 193 -0.46 21.58 5.60
CA VAL A 193 0.88 21.08 5.93
C VAL A 193 0.85 19.89 6.86
N ILE A 194 1.82 19.00 6.71
CA ILE A 194 2.09 17.92 7.64
C ILE A 194 2.73 18.52 8.89
N THR A 195 2.13 18.29 10.07
CA THR A 195 2.61 18.88 11.34
C THR A 195 3.76 18.09 11.98
N GLY A 196 4.03 16.87 11.51
CA GLY A 196 4.87 15.89 12.19
C GLY A 196 4.07 15.03 13.18
N GLY A 197 2.79 15.31 13.37
CA GLY A 197 1.85 14.50 14.13
C GLY A 197 1.41 13.25 13.35
N PHE A 198 0.97 12.26 14.10
CA PHE A 198 0.52 10.97 13.58
C PHE A 198 -0.89 10.68 14.06
N ILE A 199 -1.77 10.24 13.16
CA ILE A 199 -3.15 9.93 13.51
C ILE A 199 -3.32 8.41 13.70
N GLN A 200 -3.11 7.62 12.64
CA GLN A 200 -3.37 6.18 12.71
C GLN A 200 -2.62 5.40 11.63
N LYS A 201 -1.98 4.30 12.04
CA LYS A 201 -1.40 3.30 11.11
C LYS A 201 -2.51 2.39 10.58
N ASN A 202 -2.62 2.26 9.26
CA ASN A 202 -3.65 1.43 8.64
C ASN A 202 -3.22 -0.03 8.48
N LEU A 203 -2.99 -0.72 9.59
CA LEU A 203 -2.65 -2.14 9.66
C LEU A 203 -3.60 -2.89 10.59
N ASN A 204 -3.67 -4.21 10.45
CA ASN A 204 -4.46 -5.09 11.30
C ASN A 204 -5.95 -4.66 11.37
N ALA A 205 -6.51 -4.53 12.57
CA ALA A 205 -7.91 -4.13 12.77
C ALA A 205 -8.25 -2.78 12.16
N ASN A 206 -7.27 -1.87 12.02
CA ASN A 206 -7.49 -0.56 11.45
C ASN A 206 -7.90 -0.63 9.96
N LYS A 207 -7.42 -1.61 9.18
CA LYS A 207 -7.89 -1.82 7.81
C LYS A 207 -9.41 -2.05 7.77
N SER A 208 -9.95 -2.88 8.66
CA SER A 208 -11.40 -3.11 8.74
C SER A 208 -12.17 -1.88 9.24
N ILE A 209 -11.60 -1.14 10.20
CA ILE A 209 -12.20 0.09 10.75
C ILE A 209 -12.29 1.17 9.68
N TYR A 210 -11.24 1.35 8.88
CA TYR A 210 -11.27 2.31 7.78
C TYR A 210 -12.25 1.90 6.67
N ILE A 211 -12.34 0.60 6.33
CA ILE A 211 -13.35 0.11 5.38
C ILE A 211 -14.75 0.47 5.87
N GLU A 212 -15.06 0.22 7.15
CA GLU A 212 -16.36 0.58 7.71
C GLU A 212 -16.64 2.08 7.68
N ARG A 213 -15.62 2.91 8.02
CA ARG A 213 -15.77 4.36 8.09
C ARG A 213 -15.88 5.06 6.74
N GLU A 214 -15.05 4.65 5.78
CA GLU A 214 -14.88 5.38 4.52
C GLU A 214 -15.69 4.76 3.38
N ILE A 215 -15.91 3.44 3.39
CA ILE A 215 -16.71 2.75 2.38
C ILE A 215 -18.14 2.52 2.88
N GLY A 216 -18.31 2.20 4.16
CA GLY A 216 -19.61 1.95 4.80
C GLY A 216 -20.33 0.69 4.30
N ARG A 217 -19.62 -0.19 3.61
CA ARG A 217 -20.11 -1.47 3.07
C ARG A 217 -19.01 -2.52 3.13
N ARG A 218 -19.41 -3.79 3.32
CA ARG A 218 -18.45 -4.90 3.27
C ARG A 218 -18.01 -5.17 1.85
N PRO A 219 -16.70 -5.32 1.60
CA PRO A 219 -16.20 -5.81 0.33
C PRO A 219 -16.68 -7.25 0.07
N VAL A 220 -16.76 -7.62 -1.20
CA VAL A 220 -17.02 -9.01 -1.61
C VAL A 220 -15.76 -9.72 -2.08
N LEU A 221 -14.70 -8.97 -2.38
CA LEU A 221 -13.36 -9.49 -2.67
C LEU A 221 -12.33 -8.72 -1.85
N ALA A 222 -11.37 -9.45 -1.27
CA ALA A 222 -10.21 -8.87 -0.60
C ALA A 222 -8.93 -9.57 -1.05
N PHE A 223 -7.86 -8.78 -1.28
CA PHE A 223 -6.56 -9.25 -1.70
C PHE A 223 -5.48 -8.68 -0.78
N GLY A 224 -4.58 -9.53 -0.31
CA GLY A 224 -3.49 -9.17 0.59
C GLY A 224 -2.35 -10.17 0.50
N ASN A 225 -1.32 -10.03 1.33
CA ASN A 225 -0.16 -10.93 1.33
C ASN A 225 0.36 -11.28 2.72
N SER A 226 -0.03 -10.52 3.74
CA SER A 226 0.60 -10.62 5.06
C SER A 226 -0.41 -10.77 6.21
N GLY A 227 0.13 -11.03 7.41
CA GLY A 227 -0.68 -11.10 8.63
C GLY A 227 -1.42 -9.81 8.96
N SER A 228 -0.92 -8.66 8.50
CA SER A 228 -1.58 -7.35 8.70
C SER A 228 -2.90 -7.21 7.94
N ASP A 229 -3.14 -8.04 6.92
CA ASP A 229 -4.35 -8.04 6.10
C ASP A 229 -5.45 -8.94 6.64
N THR A 230 -5.11 -9.83 7.58
CA THR A 230 -6.04 -10.82 8.12
C THR A 230 -7.37 -10.23 8.59
N SER A 231 -7.33 -9.03 9.20
CA SER A 231 -8.56 -8.36 9.63
C SER A 231 -9.44 -7.94 8.45
N MET A 232 -8.85 -7.40 7.40
CA MET A 232 -9.56 -7.05 6.15
C MET A 232 -10.14 -8.29 5.48
N MET A 233 -9.36 -9.40 5.43
CA MET A 233 -9.82 -10.68 4.90
C MET A 233 -11.03 -11.20 5.67
N ASN A 234 -10.91 -11.32 7.01
CA ASN A 234 -11.98 -11.79 7.87
C ASN A 234 -13.23 -10.90 7.79
N TYR A 235 -13.04 -9.58 7.71
CA TYR A 235 -14.16 -8.64 7.57
C TYR A 235 -14.92 -8.86 6.27
N THR A 236 -14.21 -9.20 5.18
CA THR A 236 -14.77 -9.49 3.87
C THR A 236 -15.58 -10.80 3.86
N ILE A 237 -14.99 -11.91 4.33
CA ILE A 237 -15.62 -13.24 4.30
C ILE A 237 -16.53 -13.53 5.51
N ASP A 238 -16.76 -12.55 6.35
CA ASP A 238 -17.63 -12.68 7.53
C ASP A 238 -19.04 -13.13 7.13
N SER A 239 -19.63 -14.05 7.91
CA SER A 239 -20.97 -14.61 7.65
C SER A 239 -22.10 -13.58 7.63
N ARG A 240 -21.85 -12.37 8.13
CA ARG A 240 -22.76 -11.21 8.05
C ARG A 240 -22.70 -10.47 6.73
N ASN A 241 -21.76 -10.83 5.82
CA ASN A 241 -21.78 -10.29 4.47
C ASN A 241 -23.03 -10.81 3.76
N PRO A 242 -23.86 -9.94 3.19
CA PRO A 242 -25.10 -10.37 2.52
C PRO A 242 -24.84 -11.08 1.20
N TYR A 243 -23.63 -11.04 0.68
CA TYR A 243 -23.22 -11.62 -0.58
C TYR A 243 -22.15 -12.69 -0.44
N PRO A 244 -22.00 -13.59 -1.40
CA PRO A 244 -20.82 -14.45 -1.51
C PRO A 244 -19.55 -13.61 -1.57
N ALA A 245 -18.59 -13.88 -0.69
CA ALA A 245 -17.36 -13.14 -0.60
C ALA A 245 -16.14 -14.08 -0.56
N GLN A 246 -14.99 -13.60 -1.06
CA GLN A 246 -13.75 -14.36 -1.09
C GLN A 246 -12.57 -13.46 -0.69
N ALA A 247 -11.58 -14.07 -0.04
CA ALA A 247 -10.32 -13.44 0.34
C ALA A 247 -9.15 -14.20 -0.28
N TYR A 248 -8.19 -13.48 -0.85
CA TYR A 248 -7.04 -14.01 -1.56
C TYR A 248 -5.75 -13.51 -0.92
N MET A 249 -4.75 -14.41 -0.81
CA MET A 249 -3.46 -14.07 -0.22
C MET A 249 -2.33 -14.42 -1.19
N VAL A 250 -1.60 -13.39 -1.61
CA VAL A 250 -0.41 -13.56 -2.46
C VAL A 250 0.72 -14.13 -1.62
N VAL A 251 1.37 -15.16 -2.12
CA VAL A 251 2.54 -15.80 -1.51
C VAL A 251 3.77 -15.44 -2.34
N ALA A 252 4.74 -14.78 -1.71
CA ALA A 252 6.02 -14.41 -2.33
C ALA A 252 6.97 -15.61 -2.34
N ASP A 253 6.64 -16.63 -3.13
CA ASP A 253 7.36 -17.91 -3.25
C ASP A 253 8.29 -18.00 -4.47
N ASP A 254 8.36 -16.97 -5.33
CA ASP A 254 9.26 -16.95 -6.47
C ASP A 254 10.67 -16.50 -6.07
N THR A 255 11.59 -17.43 -6.04
CA THR A 255 12.99 -17.19 -5.66
C THR A 255 13.90 -16.91 -6.88
N VAL A 256 13.36 -16.94 -8.09
CA VAL A 256 14.11 -16.77 -9.34
C VAL A 256 13.87 -15.41 -9.99
N ARG A 257 12.61 -15.05 -10.17
CA ARG A 257 12.21 -13.78 -10.81
C ARG A 257 12.04 -12.65 -9.80
N GLU A 258 11.87 -13.02 -8.51
CA GLU A 258 11.59 -12.15 -7.36
C GLU A 258 12.56 -12.48 -6.22
N TRP A 259 12.59 -11.65 -5.18
CA TRP A 259 13.32 -11.88 -3.93
C TRP A 259 12.44 -12.57 -2.87
N GLY A 260 11.42 -13.30 -3.32
CA GLY A 260 10.50 -14.03 -2.46
C GLY A 260 11.22 -15.11 -1.65
N THR A 261 10.80 -15.28 -0.40
CA THR A 261 11.38 -16.25 0.54
C THR A 261 10.33 -17.10 1.25
N GLN A 262 9.06 -16.94 0.88
CA GLN A 262 7.98 -17.66 1.55
C GLN A 262 7.89 -19.11 1.04
N ASP A 263 7.69 -20.05 1.95
CA ASP A 263 7.42 -21.45 1.59
C ASP A 263 5.96 -21.61 1.16
N TRP A 264 5.76 -22.06 -0.06
CA TRP A 264 4.42 -22.26 -0.63
C TRP A 264 3.57 -23.24 0.19
N THR A 265 4.16 -24.36 0.62
CA THR A 265 3.40 -25.41 1.32
C THR A 265 2.91 -24.89 2.65
N GLU A 266 3.81 -24.29 3.44
CA GLU A 266 3.46 -23.69 4.72
C GLU A 266 2.39 -22.60 4.58
N LYS A 267 2.59 -21.65 3.66
CA LYS A 267 1.70 -20.51 3.51
C LYS A 267 0.35 -20.88 2.91
N SER A 268 0.32 -21.78 1.95
CA SER A 268 -0.95 -22.22 1.37
C SER A 268 -1.80 -23.00 2.38
N GLU A 269 -1.22 -23.87 3.21
CA GLU A 269 -1.92 -24.57 4.27
C GLU A 269 -2.44 -23.59 5.34
N GLU A 270 -1.62 -22.61 5.75
CA GLU A 270 -2.00 -21.56 6.70
C GLU A 270 -3.21 -20.77 6.19
N TYR A 271 -3.19 -20.33 4.95
CA TYR A 271 -4.24 -19.48 4.37
C TYR A 271 -5.52 -20.26 4.12
N LEU A 272 -5.43 -21.48 3.58
CA LEU A 272 -6.60 -22.36 3.40
C LEU A 272 -7.29 -22.69 4.72
N ALA A 273 -6.53 -22.91 5.81
CA ALA A 273 -7.09 -23.16 7.14
C ALA A 273 -7.88 -21.96 7.68
N LYS A 274 -7.58 -20.74 7.23
CA LYS A 274 -8.31 -19.51 7.56
C LYS A 274 -9.48 -19.20 6.60
N GLY A 275 -9.67 -20.02 5.56
CA GLY A 275 -10.69 -19.81 4.53
C GLY A 275 -10.26 -18.83 3.42
N TYR A 276 -8.97 -18.53 3.30
CA TYR A 276 -8.44 -17.70 2.24
C TYR A 276 -7.93 -18.55 1.08
N ILE A 277 -7.88 -17.97 -0.10
CA ILE A 277 -7.39 -18.60 -1.32
C ILE A 277 -5.94 -18.10 -1.57
N PRO A 278 -4.92 -18.96 -1.46
CA PRO A 278 -3.55 -18.57 -1.74
C PRO A 278 -3.31 -18.41 -3.24
N ILE A 279 -2.46 -17.44 -3.61
CA ILE A 279 -1.97 -17.18 -4.97
C ILE A 279 -0.44 -17.31 -4.94
N SER A 280 0.14 -18.22 -5.72
CA SER A 280 1.58 -18.42 -5.84
C SER A 280 2.17 -17.48 -6.88
N MET A 281 3.16 -16.66 -6.52
CA MET A 281 3.89 -15.88 -7.51
C MET A 281 4.65 -16.76 -8.50
N GLU A 282 5.25 -17.86 -8.02
CA GLU A 282 6.00 -18.78 -8.87
C GLU A 282 5.12 -19.45 -9.92
N LYS A 283 3.91 -19.90 -9.54
CA LYS A 283 3.07 -20.77 -10.36
C LYS A 283 1.95 -20.04 -11.09
N ASP A 284 1.38 -19.01 -10.47
CA ASP A 284 0.19 -18.34 -10.97
C ASP A 284 0.54 -17.06 -11.75
N PHE A 285 1.73 -16.47 -11.55
CA PHE A 285 2.18 -15.29 -12.29
C PHE A 285 3.02 -15.72 -13.50
N ALA A 286 2.45 -15.67 -14.70
CA ALA A 286 3.19 -15.95 -15.94
C ALA A 286 4.36 -14.98 -16.13
N GLN A 287 4.15 -13.69 -15.80
CA GLN A 287 5.15 -12.62 -15.77
C GLN A 287 4.87 -11.76 -14.54
N ILE A 288 5.91 -11.34 -13.81
CA ILE A 288 5.72 -10.56 -12.59
C ILE A 288 5.69 -9.05 -12.90
N TYR A 289 6.69 -8.57 -13.65
CA TYR A 289 6.89 -7.16 -13.95
C TYR A 289 6.87 -6.86 -15.45
N GLY A 290 6.99 -5.58 -15.80
CA GLY A 290 7.11 -5.12 -17.17
C GLY A 290 8.31 -5.72 -17.93
N GLU A 291 8.29 -5.59 -19.25
CA GLU A 291 9.33 -6.12 -20.11
C GLU A 291 10.72 -5.54 -19.75
N GLY A 292 11.72 -6.41 -19.69
CA GLY A 292 13.10 -6.01 -19.38
C GLY A 292 13.41 -5.79 -17.90
N ILE A 293 12.44 -5.86 -17.01
CA ILE A 293 12.67 -5.83 -15.56
C ILE A 293 13.06 -7.25 -15.11
N THR A 294 14.23 -7.36 -14.49
CA THR A 294 14.75 -8.61 -13.96
C THR A 294 15.39 -8.41 -12.60
N ARG A 295 15.43 -9.46 -11.80
CA ARG A 295 16.13 -9.45 -10.52
C ARG A 295 17.62 -9.14 -10.74
N ALA A 296 18.19 -8.26 -9.92
CA ALA A 296 19.63 -8.00 -9.88
C ALA A 296 20.39 -9.22 -9.33
N ALA A 297 21.71 -9.24 -9.48
CA ALA A 297 22.54 -10.31 -8.93
C ALA A 297 22.51 -10.32 -7.40
N GLU A 298 22.36 -9.14 -6.79
CA GLU A 298 22.33 -8.95 -5.35
C GLU A 298 21.13 -8.06 -4.99
N GLN A 299 20.50 -8.34 -3.84
CA GLN A 299 19.48 -7.47 -3.26
C GLN A 299 20.15 -6.24 -2.68
N TYR A 300 19.47 -5.08 -2.73
CA TYR A 300 19.95 -3.85 -2.11
C TYR A 300 20.22 -4.06 -0.60
N HIS A 301 21.34 -3.51 -0.15
CA HIS A 301 21.68 -3.41 1.26
C HIS A 301 21.86 -1.92 1.61
N ALA A 302 21.24 -1.46 2.69
CA ALA A 302 21.44 -0.09 3.18
C ALA A 302 22.92 0.14 3.48
N ARG A 303 23.43 1.33 3.12
CA ARG A 303 24.79 1.75 3.49
C ARG A 303 24.93 1.74 5.01
N ASP A 304 26.01 1.16 5.49
CA ASP A 304 26.43 1.36 6.88
C ASP A 304 26.90 2.81 7.00
N LEU A 305 26.27 3.60 7.88
CA LEU A 305 26.69 4.99 8.15
C LEU A 305 27.93 5.06 9.05
N SER A 306 28.59 3.94 9.30
CA SER A 306 29.83 3.87 10.09
C SER A 306 31.10 4.14 9.27
N ASP A 307 31.00 4.46 7.98
CA ASP A 307 32.13 4.85 7.12
C ASP A 307 32.24 6.37 6.94
#